data_71de99e3d29154ca73b0a7f137ad9fb0
#
_entry.id   71de99e3d29154ca73b0a7f137ad9fb0
#
_cell.length_a   1.000
_cell.length_b   1.000
_cell.length_c   1.000
_cell.angle_alpha   90.00
_cell.angle_beta   90.00
_cell.angle_gamma   90.00
#
_symmetry.space_group_name_H-M   'P 1'
#
loop_
_entity.id
_entity.type
_entity.pdbx_description
1 polymer ?
#
loop_
_entity_poly.entity_id
_entity_poly.type
_entity_poly.pdbx_seq_one_letter_code
_entity_poly.pdbx_strand_id
1 'polypeptide(L)'
;MRYADTDQMGLIYFARHFIYADEAITDLLRKRGIDVVKLEREGLYLAVASAHCDYERPIKYGDDCAVNVHVSRIGDTSITFNFEIMTNGETAARGYIVYVLIDKEGRKKQIPSELRKALSQ
;
A
#
# COMPACT_ATOMS: atom_id res chain seq x y z
N MET A 1 5.71 13.70 4.40
CA MET A 1 6.09 13.46 5.82
C MET A 1 5.71 14.67 6.67
N ARG A 2 4.98 14.47 7.77
CA ARG A 2 4.58 15.56 8.67
C ARG A 2 5.27 15.33 10.02
N TYR A 3 5.48 16.42 10.77
CA TYR A 3 6.07 16.30 12.10
C TYR A 3 5.24 15.39 13.02
N ALA A 4 3.91 15.41 12.87
CA ALA A 4 3.02 14.53 13.63
C ALA A 4 3.27 13.03 13.35
N ASP A 5 3.95 12.68 12.28
CA ASP A 5 4.29 11.28 11.95
C ASP A 5 5.52 10.79 12.71
N THR A 6 6.17 11.65 13.48
CA THR A 6 7.41 11.32 14.19
C THR A 6 7.13 10.94 15.65
N ASP A 7 8.09 10.22 16.24
CA ASP A 7 8.09 9.92 17.67
C ASP A 7 8.90 10.97 18.45
N GLN A 8 9.16 10.72 19.75
CA GLN A 8 9.87 11.65 20.61
C GLN A 8 11.32 11.92 20.17
N MET A 9 11.91 11.03 19.38
CA MET A 9 13.27 11.17 18.87
C MET A 9 13.34 11.87 17.51
N GLY A 10 12.18 12.30 16.98
CA GLY A 10 12.12 12.89 15.63
C GLY A 10 12.15 11.84 14.54
N LEU A 11 12.04 10.56 14.87
CA LEU A 11 11.99 9.48 13.90
C LEU A 11 10.55 9.18 13.52
N ILE A 12 10.37 8.70 12.30
CA ILE A 12 9.04 8.31 11.84
C ILE A 12 8.56 7.13 12.68
N TYR A 13 7.37 7.27 13.27
CA TYR A 13 6.76 6.20 14.04
C TYR A 13 6.55 4.97 13.13
N PHE A 14 6.93 3.80 13.63
CA PHE A 14 7.04 2.60 12.79
C PHE A 14 5.76 2.25 12.03
N ALA A 15 4.58 2.49 12.59
CA ALA A 15 3.32 2.18 11.93
C ALA A 15 3.00 3.10 10.75
N ARG A 16 3.62 4.28 10.70
CA ARG A 16 3.39 5.24 9.62
C ARG A 16 3.93 4.75 8.28
N HIS A 17 4.87 3.82 8.31
CA HIS A 17 5.41 3.23 7.08
C HIS A 17 4.31 2.59 6.24
N PHE A 18 3.34 1.94 6.89
CA PHE A 18 2.21 1.33 6.19
C PHE A 18 1.28 2.39 5.57
N ILE A 19 1.14 3.54 6.23
CA ILE A 19 0.33 4.64 5.69
C ILE A 19 0.96 5.18 4.41
N TYR A 20 2.27 5.37 4.41
CA TYR A 20 3.00 5.83 3.23
C TYR A 20 2.92 4.81 2.10
N ALA A 21 3.05 3.52 2.43
CA ALA A 21 2.90 2.45 1.44
C ALA A 21 1.48 2.44 0.86
N ASP A 22 0.46 2.56 1.70
CA ASP A 22 -0.93 2.56 1.27
C ASP A 22 -1.25 3.75 0.35
N GLU A 23 -0.72 4.93 0.68
CA GLU A 23 -0.87 6.11 -0.16
C GLU A 23 -0.24 5.88 -1.54
N ALA A 24 0.94 5.28 -1.58
CA ALA A 24 1.64 4.98 -2.84
C ALA A 24 0.88 3.91 -3.65
N ILE A 25 0.30 2.92 -2.98
CA ILE A 25 -0.52 1.89 -3.63
C ILE A 25 -1.78 2.52 -4.23
N THR A 26 -2.44 3.40 -3.48
CA THR A 26 -3.63 4.11 -3.97
C THR A 26 -3.29 4.94 -5.21
N ASP A 27 -2.13 5.58 -5.20
CA ASP A 27 -1.66 6.35 -6.35
C ASP A 27 -1.38 5.45 -7.57
N LEU A 28 -0.80 4.28 -7.33
CA LEU A 28 -0.57 3.30 -8.39
C LEU A 28 -1.90 2.84 -9.01
N LEU A 29 -2.89 2.54 -8.17
CA LEU A 29 -4.22 2.14 -8.65
C LEU A 29 -4.83 3.22 -9.53
N ARG A 30 -4.75 4.48 -9.08
CA ARG A 30 -5.26 5.62 -9.85
C ARG A 30 -4.57 5.73 -11.21
N LYS A 31 -3.25 5.58 -11.24
CA LYS A 31 -2.47 5.64 -12.50
C LYS A 31 -2.83 4.51 -13.46
N ARG A 32 -3.31 3.38 -12.93
CA ARG A 32 -3.77 2.25 -13.74
C ARG A 32 -5.25 2.34 -14.10
N GLY A 33 -5.89 3.48 -13.82
CA GLY A 33 -7.28 3.71 -14.14
C GLY A 33 -8.28 3.06 -13.19
N ILE A 34 -7.83 2.64 -12.01
CA ILE A 34 -8.69 2.02 -11.00
C ILE A 34 -9.13 3.08 -10.01
N ASP A 35 -10.45 3.29 -9.94
CA ASP A 35 -11.06 4.23 -9.01
C ASP A 35 -11.63 3.47 -7.81
N VAL A 36 -10.96 3.59 -6.67
CA VAL A 36 -11.35 2.92 -5.44
C VAL A 36 -12.73 3.37 -4.96
N VAL A 37 -13.04 4.67 -5.13
CA VAL A 37 -14.35 5.21 -4.75
C VAL A 37 -15.46 4.57 -5.60
N LYS A 38 -15.20 4.36 -6.88
CA LYS A 38 -16.15 3.69 -7.76
C LYS A 38 -16.39 2.24 -7.32
N LEU A 39 -15.32 1.53 -6.97
CA LEU A 39 -15.44 0.17 -6.44
C LEU A 39 -16.32 0.15 -5.19
N GLU A 40 -16.11 1.08 -4.28
CA GLU A 40 -16.89 1.18 -3.04
C GLU A 40 -18.36 1.45 -3.32
N ARG A 41 -18.66 2.28 -4.32
CA ARG A 41 -20.04 2.53 -4.75
C ARG A 41 -20.71 1.28 -5.31
N GLU A 42 -19.92 0.40 -5.89
CA GLU A 42 -20.39 -0.89 -6.41
C GLU A 42 -20.47 -1.95 -5.31
N GLY A 43 -20.13 -1.59 -4.07
CA GLY A 43 -20.18 -2.49 -2.92
C GLY A 43 -18.95 -3.38 -2.79
N LEU A 44 -17.83 -2.99 -3.40
CA LEU A 44 -16.58 -3.72 -3.35
C LEU A 44 -15.53 -2.92 -2.59
N TYR A 45 -14.85 -3.56 -1.66
CA TYR A 45 -13.87 -2.93 -0.79
C TYR A 45 -12.57 -3.72 -0.79
N LEU A 46 -11.45 -3.01 -0.80
CA LEU A 46 -10.14 -3.63 -0.62
C LEU A 46 -9.78 -3.54 0.86
N ALA A 47 -9.84 -4.67 1.55
CA ALA A 47 -9.53 -4.74 2.97
C ALA A 47 -8.14 -5.32 3.18
N VAL A 48 -7.40 -4.77 4.14
CA VAL A 48 -6.08 -5.29 4.47
C VAL A 48 -6.21 -6.63 5.19
N ALA A 49 -5.64 -7.67 4.60
CA ALA A 49 -5.63 -9.00 5.19
C ALA A 49 -4.30 -9.31 5.89
N SER A 50 -3.21 -8.74 5.39
CA SER A 50 -1.87 -8.97 5.95
C SER A 50 -0.98 -7.79 5.60
N ALA A 51 -0.06 -7.46 6.48
CA ALA A 51 0.92 -6.41 6.24
C ALA A 51 2.21 -6.78 6.95
N HIS A 52 3.33 -6.55 6.26
CA HIS A 52 4.67 -6.85 6.79
C HIS A 52 5.63 -5.74 6.42
N CYS A 53 6.49 -5.38 7.34
CA CYS A 53 7.52 -4.38 7.08
C CYS A 53 8.78 -4.73 7.85
N ASP A 54 9.90 -4.78 7.12
CA ASP A 54 11.23 -4.87 7.72
C ASP A 54 11.84 -3.48 7.72
N TYR A 55 12.27 -3.05 8.90
CA TYR A 55 12.83 -1.71 9.11
C TYR A 55 14.35 -1.81 9.11
N GLU A 56 14.96 -1.28 8.07
CA GLU A 56 16.42 -1.38 7.89
C GLU A 56 17.16 -0.13 8.38
N ARG A 57 16.51 1.04 8.29
CA ARG A 57 17.09 2.31 8.70
C ARG A 57 16.02 3.20 9.30
N PRO A 58 16.34 4.01 10.31
CA PRO A 58 15.39 5.00 10.81
C PRO A 58 15.17 6.10 9.77
N ILE A 59 13.93 6.61 9.73
CA ILE A 59 13.57 7.74 8.88
C ILE A 59 13.39 8.93 9.81
N LYS A 60 14.13 10.00 9.56
CA LYS A 60 14.09 11.22 10.36
C LYS A 60 13.20 12.26 9.69
N TYR A 61 12.60 13.12 10.50
CA TYR A 61 11.86 14.25 9.97
C TYR A 61 12.77 15.10 9.07
N GLY A 62 12.27 15.40 7.89
CA GLY A 62 13.03 16.16 6.91
C GLY A 62 13.82 15.33 5.91
N ASP A 63 13.91 14.01 6.10
CA ASP A 63 14.56 13.14 5.14
C ASP A 63 13.79 13.15 3.82
N ASP A 64 14.53 13.03 2.73
CA ASP A 64 13.95 12.89 1.39
C ASP A 64 13.46 11.45 1.22
N CYS A 65 12.15 11.24 1.23
CA CYS A 65 11.55 9.93 1.14
C CYS A 65 10.89 9.69 -0.21
N ALA A 66 11.07 8.49 -0.73
CA ALA A 66 10.36 8.01 -1.91
C ALA A 66 9.83 6.62 -1.61
N VAL A 67 8.64 6.30 -2.12
CA VAL A 67 8.03 4.97 -1.94
C VAL A 67 7.84 4.35 -3.32
N ASN A 68 8.43 3.18 -3.50
CA ASN A 68 8.27 2.39 -4.72
C ASN A 68 7.35 1.23 -4.41
N VAL A 69 6.33 1.04 -5.23
CA VAL A 69 5.38 -0.06 -5.06
C VAL A 69 5.22 -0.81 -6.38
N HIS A 70 4.99 -2.12 -6.28
CA HIS A 70 4.66 -2.93 -7.44
C HIS A 70 3.76 -4.08 -7.01
N VAL A 71 2.97 -4.57 -7.96
CA VAL A 71 2.12 -5.73 -7.74
C VAL A 71 3.01 -6.97 -7.81
N SER A 72 3.06 -7.76 -6.73
CA SER A 72 3.84 -8.97 -6.70
C SER A 72 3.01 -10.22 -6.98
N ARG A 73 1.71 -10.18 -6.66
CA ARG A 73 0.83 -11.32 -6.88
C ARG A 73 -0.63 -10.89 -6.96
N ILE A 74 -1.38 -11.51 -7.87
CA ILE A 74 -2.83 -11.38 -7.95
C ILE A 74 -3.41 -12.78 -7.78
N GLY A 75 -4.07 -13.02 -6.64
CA GLY A 75 -4.78 -14.27 -6.38
C GLY A 75 -6.22 -14.20 -6.87
N ASP A 76 -7.03 -15.18 -6.47
CA ASP A 76 -8.44 -15.17 -6.85
C ASP A 76 -9.21 -14.02 -6.21
N THR A 77 -8.94 -13.77 -4.93
CA THR A 77 -9.65 -12.74 -4.14
C THR A 77 -8.69 -11.71 -3.54
N SER A 78 -7.40 -11.85 -3.76
CA SER A 78 -6.39 -11.02 -3.10
C SER A 78 -5.40 -10.41 -4.08
N ILE A 79 -4.79 -9.31 -3.66
CA ILE A 79 -3.73 -8.64 -4.41
C ILE A 79 -2.62 -8.32 -3.41
N THR A 80 -1.40 -8.71 -3.73
CA THR A 80 -0.23 -8.40 -2.91
C THR A 80 0.59 -7.31 -3.59
N PHE A 81 0.84 -6.23 -2.86
CA PHE A 81 1.73 -5.16 -3.30
C PHE A 81 2.99 -5.21 -2.46
N ASN A 82 4.13 -5.21 -3.10
CA ASN A 82 5.41 -5.03 -2.42
C ASN A 82 5.76 -3.56 -2.43
N PHE A 83 6.36 -3.08 -1.35
CA PHE A 83 6.80 -1.69 -1.27
C PHE A 83 8.21 -1.58 -0.73
N GLU A 84 8.85 -0.49 -1.09
CA GLU A 84 10.17 -0.13 -0.61
C GLU A 84 10.18 1.37 -0.33
N ILE A 85 10.57 1.73 0.88
CA ILE A 85 10.69 3.14 1.27
C ILE A 85 12.18 3.50 1.22
N MET A 86 12.48 4.48 0.39
CA MET A 86 13.85 4.96 0.19
C MET A 86 14.03 6.29 0.90
N THR A 87 15.13 6.45 1.58
CA THR A 87 15.53 7.75 2.15
C THR A 87 16.92 8.10 1.66
N ASN A 88 17.06 9.29 1.09
CA ASN A 88 18.34 9.79 0.62
C ASN A 88 19.05 8.78 -0.29
N GLY A 89 18.28 8.08 -1.13
CA GLY A 89 18.80 7.12 -2.09
C GLY A 89 19.09 5.73 -1.55
N GLU A 90 18.77 5.47 -0.28
CA GLU A 90 19.00 4.16 0.35
C GLU A 90 17.69 3.56 0.86
N THR A 91 17.60 2.24 0.84
CA THR A 91 16.41 1.55 1.35
C THR A 91 16.34 1.69 2.87
N ALA A 92 15.25 2.28 3.36
CA ALA A 92 14.98 2.42 4.79
C ALA A 92 14.06 1.32 5.31
N ALA A 93 13.11 0.88 4.48
CA ALA A 93 12.17 -0.17 4.86
C ALA A 93 11.67 -0.87 3.60
N ARG A 94 11.26 -2.12 3.76
CA ARG A 94 10.64 -2.88 2.68
C ARG A 94 9.63 -3.86 3.25
N GLY A 95 8.60 -4.14 2.48
CA GLY A 95 7.57 -5.05 2.95
C GLY A 95 6.51 -5.30 1.90
N TYR A 96 5.35 -5.74 2.38
CA TYR A 96 4.21 -6.00 1.50
C TYR A 96 2.91 -5.74 2.24
N ILE A 97 1.86 -5.51 1.48
CA ILE A 97 0.50 -5.43 1.98
C ILE A 97 -0.36 -6.31 1.09
N VAL A 98 -1.16 -7.17 1.71
CA VAL A 98 -2.12 -8.02 1.01
C VAL A 98 -3.51 -7.45 1.23
N TYR A 99 -4.18 -7.12 0.14
CA TYR A 99 -5.58 -6.69 0.16
C TYR A 99 -6.45 -7.83 -0.32
N VAL A 100 -7.61 -7.98 0.32
CA VAL A 100 -8.64 -8.93 -0.11
C VAL A 100 -9.85 -8.13 -0.55
N LEU A 101 -10.42 -8.48 -1.69
CA LEU A 101 -11.64 -7.84 -2.17
C LEU A 101 -12.83 -8.47 -1.45
N ILE A 102 -13.64 -7.62 -0.82
CA ILE A 102 -14.81 -8.06 -0.05
C ILE A 102 -16.04 -7.26 -0.45
N ASP A 103 -17.22 -7.79 -0.15
CA ASP A 103 -18.47 -7.06 -0.27
C ASP A 103 -18.85 -6.40 1.07
N LYS A 104 -20.03 -5.78 1.12
CA LYS A 104 -20.49 -5.06 2.32
C LYS A 104 -20.66 -5.97 3.53
N GLU A 105 -20.91 -7.26 3.30
CA GLU A 105 -21.07 -8.26 4.36
C GLU A 105 -19.74 -8.88 4.78
N GLY A 106 -18.63 -8.43 4.18
CA GLY A 106 -17.31 -8.96 4.48
C GLY A 106 -16.97 -10.26 3.77
N ARG A 107 -17.76 -10.65 2.77
CA ARG A 107 -17.50 -11.87 2.01
C ARG A 107 -16.48 -11.62 0.93
N LYS A 108 -15.58 -12.58 0.75
CA LYS A 108 -14.55 -12.49 -0.30
C LYS A 108 -15.18 -12.51 -1.69
N LYS A 109 -14.67 -11.67 -2.56
CA LYS A 109 -15.11 -11.58 -3.95
C LYS A 109 -13.92 -11.80 -4.87
N GLN A 110 -14.18 -12.47 -6.00
CA GLN A 110 -13.13 -12.68 -6.99
C GLN A 110 -12.71 -11.34 -7.60
N ILE A 111 -11.43 -11.21 -7.88
CA ILE A 111 -10.88 -10.02 -8.52
C ILE A 111 -11.48 -9.93 -9.94
N PRO A 112 -12.19 -8.84 -10.27
CA PRO A 112 -12.74 -8.67 -11.62
C PRO A 112 -11.65 -8.67 -12.68
N SER A 113 -11.98 -9.17 -13.87
CA SER A 113 -11.00 -9.24 -14.96
C SER A 113 -10.44 -7.88 -15.36
N GLU A 114 -11.24 -6.83 -15.27
CA GLU A 114 -10.77 -5.46 -15.55
C GLU A 114 -9.67 -5.03 -14.59
N LEU A 115 -9.88 -5.29 -13.30
CA LEU A 115 -8.92 -4.96 -12.27
C LEU A 115 -7.65 -5.80 -12.45
N ARG A 116 -7.81 -7.08 -12.73
CA ARG A 116 -6.69 -7.98 -12.98
C ARG A 116 -5.85 -7.54 -14.16
N LYS A 117 -6.49 -7.16 -15.27
CA LYS A 117 -5.79 -6.66 -16.46
C LYS A 117 -5.05 -5.36 -16.18
N ALA A 118 -5.68 -4.43 -15.47
CA ALA A 118 -5.06 -3.15 -15.15
C ALA A 118 -3.81 -3.32 -14.29
N LEU A 119 -3.81 -4.29 -13.37
CA LEU A 119 -2.69 -4.54 -12.47
C LEU A 119 -1.63 -5.47 -13.05
N SER A 120 -1.92 -6.15 -14.15
CA SER A 120 -0.99 -7.07 -14.79
C SER A 120 -0.05 -6.41 -15.80
N GLN A 121 -0.21 -5.10 -15.99
CA GLN A 121 0.61 -4.34 -16.94
C GLN A 121 1.93 -3.88 -16.35
#